data_9847754b8b7943ba7a157691e853b5e4
#
_entry.id   9847754b8b7943ba7a157691e853b5e4
#
_cell.length_a   1.000
_cell.length_b   1.000
_cell.length_c   1.000
_cell.angle_alpha   90.00
_cell.angle_beta   90.00
_cell.angle_gamma   90.00
#
_symmetry.space_group_name_H-M   'P 1'
#
loop_
_entity.id
_entity.type
_entity.pdbx_description
1 polymer ?
#
loop_
_entity_poly.entity_id
_entity_poly.type
_entity_poly.pdbx_seq_one_letter_code
_entity_poly.pdbx_strand_id
1 'polypeptide(L)'
;MTIILAIESSCDETGVGIAQLDDDGTVTLLADEVASSVDEHARFGGVVPEIASRAHLEALGPTMRRALKTANVDKPDIVAATIGPGLAGALLVGVAAAKAYSAAWQVPFYAVNHLGGHLAADVYDHGPLPESIGLLVSGGHTNLLHVRSLGEPIVELGSTVDDAAGEAYDKIARLLGLGYPGGKVLDDLARTGDRDAIAFPRGMTGPRDDPYAFSFSGLKTDRKSVV
;
A
#
# COMPACT_ATOMS: atom_id res chain seq x y z
N MET A 1 27.90 -5.95 3.97
CA MET A 1 26.66 -6.19 4.75
C MET A 1 26.16 -4.86 5.29
N THR A 2 24.92 -4.47 5.02
CA THR A 2 24.30 -3.18 5.40
C THR A 2 22.94 -3.44 6.05
N ILE A 3 22.70 -2.88 7.23
CA ILE A 3 21.41 -2.98 7.94
C ILE A 3 20.56 -1.76 7.60
N ILE A 4 19.37 -2.00 7.08
CA ILE A 4 18.42 -0.98 6.65
C ILE A 4 17.17 -1.08 7.52
N LEU A 5 16.78 0.03 8.13
CA LEU A 5 15.51 0.17 8.85
C LEU A 5 14.58 1.05 8.01
N ALA A 6 13.38 0.57 7.74
CA ALA A 6 12.38 1.29 6.96
C ALA A 6 11.08 1.51 7.76
N ILE A 7 10.48 2.70 7.57
CA ILE A 7 9.19 3.07 8.19
C ILE A 7 8.16 3.28 7.07
N GLU A 8 7.02 2.59 7.22
CA GLU A 8 5.84 2.75 6.37
C GLU A 8 4.67 3.29 7.18
N SER A 9 4.07 4.39 6.73
CA SER A 9 2.91 5.02 7.38
C SER A 9 2.00 5.73 6.38
N SER A 10 1.89 5.21 5.16
CA SER A 10 1.18 5.91 4.08
C SER A 10 -0.34 5.90 4.19
N CYS A 11 -0.93 4.96 4.92
CA CYS A 11 -2.39 4.78 5.00
C CYS A 11 -2.85 4.54 6.45
N ASP A 12 -3.20 3.33 6.83
CA ASP A 12 -3.80 2.97 8.14
C ASP A 12 -2.98 1.94 8.92
N GLU A 13 -1.86 1.49 8.37
CA GLU A 13 -0.93 0.59 9.04
C GLU A 13 0.40 1.28 9.31
N THR A 14 0.94 1.08 10.51
CA THR A 14 2.28 1.51 10.91
C THR A 14 3.22 0.34 10.77
N GLY A 15 4.04 0.35 9.73
CA GLY A 15 5.04 -0.69 9.48
C GLY A 15 6.44 -0.24 9.87
N VAL A 16 7.21 -1.15 10.46
CA VAL A 16 8.67 -1.01 10.64
C VAL A 16 9.35 -2.30 10.24
N GLY A 17 10.04 -2.24 9.10
CA GLY A 17 10.84 -3.34 8.58
C GLY A 17 12.33 -3.14 8.86
N ILE A 18 13.06 -4.22 9.13
CA ILE A 18 14.51 -4.22 9.19
C ILE A 18 15.04 -5.32 8.28
N ALA A 19 15.87 -4.95 7.34
CA ALA A 19 16.48 -5.87 6.39
C ALA A 19 18.01 -5.75 6.40
N GLN A 20 18.67 -6.85 6.08
CA GLN A 20 20.08 -6.91 5.79
C GLN A 20 20.31 -7.03 4.29
N LEU A 21 21.16 -6.18 3.75
CA LEU A 21 21.64 -6.25 2.36
C LEU A 21 23.10 -6.70 2.39
N ASP A 22 23.38 -7.83 1.80
CA ASP A 22 24.73 -8.37 1.66
C ASP A 22 25.44 -7.82 0.40
N ASP A 23 26.76 -7.98 0.33
CA ASP A 23 27.59 -7.41 -0.73
C ASP A 23 27.33 -8.09 -2.11
N ASP A 24 26.72 -9.27 -2.12
CA ASP A 24 26.27 -9.99 -3.30
C ASP A 24 24.86 -9.58 -3.78
N GLY A 25 24.21 -8.66 -3.07
CA GLY A 25 22.86 -8.20 -3.37
C GLY A 25 21.73 -9.00 -2.71
N THR A 26 22.08 -10.03 -1.93
CA THR A 26 21.08 -10.81 -1.17
C THR A 26 20.43 -9.94 -0.09
N VAL A 27 19.10 -10.00 0.00
CA VAL A 27 18.32 -9.30 1.01
C VAL A 27 17.73 -10.31 1.99
N THR A 28 17.98 -10.11 3.28
CA THR A 28 17.39 -10.91 4.35
C THR A 28 16.52 -10.05 5.24
N LEU A 29 15.25 -10.44 5.45
CA LEU A 29 14.35 -9.76 6.38
C LEU A 29 14.69 -10.17 7.81
N LEU A 30 15.04 -9.22 8.64
CA LEU A 30 15.35 -9.43 10.04
C LEU A 30 14.16 -9.17 10.96
N ALA A 31 13.30 -8.21 10.57
CA ALA A 31 12.05 -7.91 11.28
C ALA A 31 11.03 -7.30 10.32
N ASP A 32 9.76 -7.67 10.54
CA ASP A 32 8.59 -7.09 9.91
C ASP A 32 7.51 -6.91 10.98
N GLU A 33 7.39 -5.69 11.48
CA GLU A 33 6.48 -5.37 12.58
C GLU A 33 5.43 -4.39 12.09
N VAL A 34 4.17 -4.78 12.24
CA VAL A 34 3.01 -3.97 11.83
C VAL A 34 2.10 -3.71 13.02
N ALA A 35 1.53 -2.51 13.06
CA ALA A 35 0.42 -2.13 13.92
C ALA A 35 -0.68 -1.55 13.02
N SER A 36 -1.83 -2.23 12.98
CA SER A 36 -2.97 -1.82 12.16
C SER A 36 -3.95 -0.99 12.99
N SER A 37 -4.52 0.04 12.37
CA SER A 37 -5.61 0.84 12.92
C SER A 37 -6.94 0.58 12.20
N VAL A 38 -7.05 -0.51 11.44
CA VAL A 38 -8.23 -0.84 10.63
C VAL A 38 -9.52 -0.90 11.45
N ASP A 39 -9.48 -1.39 12.68
CA ASP A 39 -10.64 -1.46 13.57
C ASP A 39 -11.17 -0.07 13.96
N GLU A 40 -10.29 0.91 14.09
CA GLU A 40 -10.67 2.31 14.37
C GLU A 40 -11.38 2.95 13.18
N HIS A 41 -11.06 2.51 11.97
CA HIS A 41 -11.64 2.99 10.72
C HIS A 41 -12.94 2.26 10.33
N ALA A 42 -13.13 1.02 10.79
CA ALA A 42 -14.27 0.16 10.41
C ALA A 42 -15.62 0.85 10.64
N ARG A 43 -15.79 1.58 11.74
CA ARG A 43 -17.01 2.32 12.06
C ARG A 43 -17.36 3.45 11.09
N PHE A 44 -16.36 3.94 10.32
CA PHE A 44 -16.54 4.97 9.30
C PHE A 44 -16.69 4.38 7.90
N GLY A 45 -16.44 3.08 7.75
CA GLY A 45 -16.49 2.36 6.47
C GLY A 45 -15.39 2.75 5.49
N GLY A 46 -14.23 3.18 6.00
CA GLY A 46 -13.06 3.56 5.23
C GLY A 46 -12.07 4.38 6.06
N VAL A 47 -10.87 4.58 5.54
CA VAL A 47 -9.79 5.26 6.25
C VAL A 47 -10.08 6.74 6.43
N VAL A 48 -9.95 7.23 7.67
CA VAL A 48 -10.09 8.64 8.05
C VAL A 48 -8.70 9.21 8.30
N PRO A 49 -8.21 10.16 7.48
CA PRO A 49 -6.82 10.63 7.51
C PRO A 49 -6.34 11.16 8.87
N GLU A 50 -7.21 11.87 9.60
CA GLU A 50 -6.86 12.39 10.94
C GLU A 50 -6.70 11.27 11.96
N ILE A 51 -7.56 10.26 11.92
CA ILE A 51 -7.49 9.10 12.82
C ILE A 51 -6.22 8.31 12.51
N ALA A 52 -5.93 8.05 11.23
CA ALA A 52 -4.71 7.37 10.81
C ALA A 52 -3.46 8.09 11.32
N SER A 53 -3.38 9.41 11.15
CA SER A 53 -2.22 10.19 11.61
C SER A 53 -2.00 10.09 13.12
N ARG A 54 -3.08 10.08 13.93
CA ARG A 54 -3.00 9.91 15.39
C ARG A 54 -2.58 8.50 15.77
N ALA A 55 -3.16 7.48 15.12
CA ALA A 55 -2.80 6.08 15.33
C ALA A 55 -1.31 5.84 15.06
N HIS A 56 -0.76 6.42 13.99
CA HIS A 56 0.67 6.33 13.71
C HIS A 56 1.53 6.93 14.83
N LEU A 57 1.14 8.09 15.39
CA LEU A 57 1.90 8.71 16.49
C LEU A 57 1.96 7.80 17.73
N GLU A 58 0.88 7.09 18.02
CA GLU A 58 0.80 6.18 19.18
C GLU A 58 1.52 4.85 18.90
N ALA A 59 1.38 4.31 17.69
CA ALA A 59 1.87 2.99 17.33
C ALA A 59 3.37 2.96 16.99
N LEU A 60 3.92 4.02 16.39
CA LEU A 60 5.26 4.00 15.80
C LEU A 60 6.36 3.68 16.81
N GLY A 61 6.34 4.30 17.99
CA GLY A 61 7.37 4.05 19.01
C GLY A 61 7.39 2.61 19.52
N PRO A 62 6.25 2.03 19.91
CA PRO A 62 6.15 0.61 20.25
C PRO A 62 6.58 -0.33 19.12
N THR A 63 6.15 -0.08 17.87
CA THR A 63 6.48 -0.90 16.71
C THR A 63 7.96 -0.85 16.40
N MET A 64 8.58 0.33 16.45
CA MET A 64 10.02 0.51 16.30
C MET A 64 10.81 -0.32 17.34
N ARG A 65 10.41 -0.26 18.61
CA ARG A 65 11.09 -1.05 19.66
C ARG A 65 10.98 -2.55 19.44
N ARG A 66 9.81 -3.03 18.97
CA ARG A 66 9.63 -4.45 18.62
C ARG A 66 10.55 -4.84 17.47
N ALA A 67 10.56 -4.07 16.40
CA ALA A 67 11.39 -4.35 15.22
C ALA A 67 12.88 -4.44 15.57
N LEU A 68 13.43 -3.46 16.30
CA LEU A 68 14.82 -3.47 16.73
C LEU A 68 15.12 -4.70 17.61
N LYS A 69 14.20 -5.05 18.51
CA LYS A 69 14.36 -6.25 19.37
C LYS A 69 14.30 -7.55 18.56
N THR A 70 13.33 -7.68 17.64
CA THR A 70 13.17 -8.88 16.79
C THR A 70 14.39 -9.08 15.90
N ALA A 71 14.90 -8.01 15.30
CA ALA A 71 16.11 -8.03 14.47
C ALA A 71 17.41 -8.20 15.29
N ASN A 72 17.37 -8.00 16.61
CA ASN A 72 18.55 -7.93 17.48
C ASN A 72 19.57 -6.87 16.99
N VAL A 73 19.07 -5.70 16.65
CA VAL A 73 19.84 -4.57 16.11
C VAL A 73 19.65 -3.35 17.01
N ASP A 74 20.76 -2.78 17.50
CA ASP A 74 20.75 -1.55 18.30
C ASP A 74 20.69 -0.28 17.42
N LYS A 75 21.34 -0.34 16.26
CA LYS A 75 21.45 0.78 15.33
C LYS A 75 21.57 0.25 13.90
N PRO A 76 20.74 0.75 12.95
CA PRO A 76 20.91 0.45 11.52
C PRO A 76 22.04 1.28 10.90
N ASP A 77 22.47 0.89 9.69
CA ASP A 77 23.39 1.68 8.86
C ASP A 77 22.65 2.73 8.02
N ILE A 78 21.37 2.46 7.73
CA ILE A 78 20.50 3.31 6.90
C ILE A 78 19.11 3.36 7.51
N VAL A 79 18.48 4.56 7.48
CA VAL A 79 17.06 4.73 7.76
C VAL A 79 16.34 5.12 6.49
N ALA A 80 15.23 4.46 6.19
CA ALA A 80 14.35 4.77 5.08
C ALA A 80 12.93 5.08 5.55
N ALA A 81 12.17 5.82 4.76
CA ALA A 81 10.73 5.96 4.97
C ALA A 81 9.99 6.19 3.66
N THR A 82 8.76 5.73 3.60
CA THR A 82 7.84 6.06 2.54
C THR A 82 7.49 7.54 2.58
N ILE A 83 7.69 8.22 1.43
CA ILE A 83 7.39 9.65 1.29
C ILE A 83 6.14 9.95 0.46
N GLY A 84 5.57 8.93 -0.18
CA GLY A 84 4.38 9.01 -1.02
C GLY A 84 4.37 8.00 -2.17
N PRO A 85 3.21 7.87 -2.86
CA PRO A 85 1.92 8.47 -2.52
C PRO A 85 1.31 7.93 -1.22
N GLY A 86 0.31 8.66 -0.66
CA GLY A 86 -0.40 8.28 0.56
C GLY A 86 -1.06 9.48 1.25
N LEU A 87 -1.62 9.24 2.42
CA LEU A 87 -2.26 10.27 3.24
C LEU A 87 -1.20 11.22 3.81
N ALA A 88 -1.25 12.50 3.44
CA ALA A 88 -0.20 13.48 3.77
C ALA A 88 0.12 13.55 5.27
N GLY A 89 -0.90 13.56 6.14
CA GLY A 89 -0.72 13.59 7.58
C GLY A 89 -0.07 12.32 8.15
N ALA A 90 -0.44 11.16 7.61
CA ALA A 90 0.10 9.86 7.98
C ALA A 90 1.58 9.74 7.55
N LEU A 91 1.88 10.03 6.28
CA LEU A 91 3.25 10.08 5.75
C LEU A 91 4.17 10.99 6.57
N LEU A 92 3.65 12.16 6.98
CA LEU A 92 4.43 13.13 7.75
C LEU A 92 4.92 12.55 9.08
N VAL A 93 4.15 11.71 9.74
CA VAL A 93 4.53 11.04 11.00
C VAL A 93 5.73 10.13 10.77
N GLY A 94 5.65 9.22 9.80
CA GLY A 94 6.74 8.27 9.50
C GLY A 94 8.02 8.99 9.03
N VAL A 95 7.87 9.95 8.13
CA VAL A 95 9.01 10.73 7.58
C VAL A 95 9.69 11.57 8.67
N ALA A 96 8.92 12.23 9.54
CA ALA A 96 9.49 13.02 10.63
C ALA A 96 10.27 12.14 11.61
N ALA A 97 9.69 10.99 11.98
CA ALA A 97 10.36 10.04 12.85
C ALA A 97 11.64 9.46 12.21
N ALA A 98 11.57 9.03 10.94
CA ALA A 98 12.71 8.49 10.22
C ALA A 98 13.87 9.49 10.15
N LYS A 99 13.57 10.76 9.84
CA LYS A 99 14.58 11.85 9.86
C LYS A 99 15.16 12.09 11.24
N ALA A 100 14.33 12.03 12.28
CA ALA A 100 14.81 12.19 13.66
C ALA A 100 15.75 11.03 14.06
N TYR A 101 15.40 9.78 13.74
CA TYR A 101 16.25 8.62 13.99
C TYR A 101 17.55 8.68 13.16
N SER A 102 17.45 9.01 11.87
CA SER A 102 18.63 9.22 11.01
C SER A 102 19.60 10.23 11.60
N ALA A 103 19.08 11.38 12.05
CA ALA A 103 19.90 12.43 12.69
C ALA A 103 20.49 11.94 14.03
N ALA A 104 19.71 11.29 14.89
CA ALA A 104 20.17 10.81 16.20
C ALA A 104 21.25 9.72 16.08
N TRP A 105 21.09 8.82 15.12
CA TRP A 105 22.07 7.76 14.86
C TRP A 105 23.21 8.20 13.92
N GLN A 106 23.12 9.38 13.32
CA GLN A 106 24.09 9.87 12.35
C GLN A 106 24.27 8.90 11.16
N VAL A 107 23.17 8.45 10.59
CA VAL A 107 23.12 7.55 9.43
C VAL A 107 22.35 8.20 8.28
N PRO A 108 22.56 7.80 7.02
CA PRO A 108 21.82 8.31 5.88
C PRO A 108 20.31 8.08 5.99
N PHE A 109 19.52 9.02 5.45
CA PHE A 109 18.08 8.87 5.22
C PHE A 109 17.79 8.67 3.75
N TYR A 110 16.94 7.66 3.44
CA TYR A 110 16.47 7.40 2.09
C TYR A 110 14.95 7.55 2.00
N ALA A 111 14.52 8.28 0.97
CA ALA A 111 13.14 8.47 0.63
C ALA A 111 12.65 7.37 -0.32
N VAL A 112 11.56 6.68 0.03
CA VAL A 112 11.04 5.54 -0.74
C VAL A 112 9.66 5.87 -1.29
N ASN A 113 9.43 5.49 -2.54
CA ASN A 113 8.11 5.57 -3.16
C ASN A 113 7.25 4.38 -2.70
N HIS A 114 6.02 4.64 -2.24
CA HIS A 114 5.09 3.62 -1.74
C HIS A 114 4.77 2.53 -2.77
N LEU A 115 4.52 2.92 -4.03
CA LEU A 115 4.22 1.97 -5.11
C LEU A 115 5.45 1.12 -5.44
N GLY A 116 6.65 1.72 -5.35
CA GLY A 116 7.92 1.00 -5.46
C GLY A 116 8.10 -0.02 -4.35
N GLY A 117 7.68 0.30 -3.12
CA GLY A 117 7.67 -0.63 -1.99
C GLY A 117 6.81 -1.87 -2.25
N HIS A 118 5.60 -1.68 -2.79
CA HIS A 118 4.74 -2.79 -3.17
C HIS A 118 5.38 -3.71 -4.23
N LEU A 119 6.00 -3.13 -5.25
CA LEU A 119 6.68 -3.90 -6.30
C LEU A 119 7.94 -4.60 -5.79
N ALA A 120 8.65 -3.98 -4.84
CA ALA A 120 9.84 -4.55 -4.23
C ALA A 120 9.56 -5.79 -3.36
N ALA A 121 8.34 -5.96 -2.89
CA ALA A 121 7.95 -7.15 -2.12
C ALA A 121 8.15 -8.45 -2.92
N ASP A 122 7.93 -8.42 -4.24
CA ASP A 122 8.12 -9.57 -5.13
C ASP A 122 9.60 -10.00 -5.24
N VAL A 123 10.52 -9.06 -5.11
CA VAL A 123 11.98 -9.33 -5.16
C VAL A 123 12.43 -10.26 -4.04
N TYR A 124 11.69 -10.26 -2.94
CA TYR A 124 11.97 -11.05 -1.76
C TYR A 124 11.88 -12.56 -2.03
N ASP A 125 10.82 -12.96 -2.74
CA ASP A 125 10.53 -14.37 -3.03
C ASP A 125 11.13 -14.84 -4.35
N HIS A 126 11.35 -13.93 -5.31
CA HIS A 126 11.67 -14.26 -6.68
C HIS A 126 13.03 -13.70 -7.16
N GLY A 127 13.72 -12.92 -6.31
CA GLY A 127 14.98 -12.27 -6.67
C GLY A 127 14.80 -11.00 -7.50
N PRO A 128 15.87 -10.47 -8.13
CA PRO A 128 15.84 -9.19 -8.80
C PRO A 128 14.75 -9.11 -9.87
N LEU A 129 13.92 -8.05 -9.80
CA LEU A 129 12.83 -7.81 -10.75
C LEU A 129 13.41 -7.42 -12.12
N PRO A 130 13.15 -8.18 -13.21
CA PRO A 130 13.50 -7.77 -14.54
C PRO A 130 12.67 -6.57 -14.99
N GLU A 131 13.01 -5.96 -16.14
CA GLU A 131 12.13 -4.96 -16.75
C GLU A 131 10.72 -5.54 -16.94
N SER A 132 9.73 -4.91 -16.35
CA SER A 132 8.40 -5.49 -16.17
C SER A 132 7.29 -4.43 -16.27
N ILE A 133 6.09 -4.90 -16.53
CA ILE A 133 4.86 -4.13 -16.32
C ILE A 133 4.20 -4.63 -15.02
N GLY A 134 4.11 -3.78 -14.03
CA GLY A 134 3.43 -4.04 -12.77
C GLY A 134 1.98 -3.57 -12.83
N LEU A 135 1.03 -4.44 -12.44
CA LEU A 135 -0.35 -4.05 -12.16
C LEU A 135 -0.54 -4.03 -10.65
N LEU A 136 -0.64 -2.84 -10.09
CA LEU A 136 -0.93 -2.65 -8.66
C LEU A 136 -2.42 -2.45 -8.46
N VAL A 137 -3.04 -3.29 -7.64
CA VAL A 137 -4.47 -3.24 -7.30
C VAL A 137 -4.62 -3.32 -5.79
N SER A 138 -5.13 -2.25 -5.17
CA SER A 138 -5.32 -2.16 -3.72
C SER A 138 -6.56 -1.33 -3.37
N GLY A 139 -6.79 -1.12 -2.07
CA GLY A 139 -7.84 -0.23 -1.57
C GLY A 139 -7.65 1.24 -1.89
N GLY A 140 -6.41 1.69 -2.09
CA GLY A 140 -6.07 3.09 -2.38
C GLY A 140 -5.57 3.33 -3.80
N HIS A 141 -5.09 2.30 -4.48
CA HIS A 141 -4.39 2.44 -5.77
C HIS A 141 -4.84 1.40 -6.78
N THR A 142 -4.95 1.82 -8.04
CA THR A 142 -5.05 0.92 -9.20
C THR A 142 -4.24 1.56 -10.31
N ASN A 143 -3.01 1.04 -10.51
CA ASN A 143 -2.01 1.64 -11.38
C ASN A 143 -1.39 0.57 -12.28
N LEU A 144 -1.13 0.93 -13.52
CA LEU A 144 -0.28 0.19 -14.44
C LEU A 144 1.07 0.88 -14.50
N LEU A 145 2.13 0.17 -14.13
CA LEU A 145 3.45 0.74 -13.89
C LEU A 145 4.49 0.06 -14.79
N HIS A 146 5.32 0.84 -15.46
CA HIS A 146 6.50 0.32 -16.15
C HIS A 146 7.71 0.45 -15.24
N VAL A 147 8.32 -0.67 -14.91
CA VAL A 147 9.47 -0.81 -14.02
C VAL A 147 10.64 -1.31 -14.84
N ARG A 148 11.61 -0.45 -15.11
CA ARG A 148 12.88 -0.88 -15.73
C ARG A 148 13.77 -1.54 -14.69
N SER A 149 13.89 -0.92 -13.56
CA SER A 149 14.56 -1.44 -12.37
C SER A 149 14.01 -0.70 -11.13
N LEU A 150 14.06 -1.33 -9.95
CA LEU A 150 13.60 -0.69 -8.71
C LEU A 150 14.49 0.48 -8.26
N GLY A 151 15.71 0.59 -8.78
CA GLY A 151 16.63 1.71 -8.54
C GLY A 151 16.39 2.94 -9.43
N GLU A 152 15.51 2.82 -10.44
CA GLU A 152 15.16 3.89 -11.37
C GLU A 152 13.74 4.41 -11.10
N PRO A 153 13.41 5.64 -11.60
CA PRO A 153 12.04 6.14 -11.52
C PRO A 153 11.05 5.21 -12.22
N ILE A 154 10.01 4.81 -11.48
CA ILE A 154 8.90 4.02 -12.00
C ILE A 154 8.02 4.94 -12.86
N VAL A 155 7.67 4.48 -14.06
CA VAL A 155 6.82 5.23 -14.99
C VAL A 155 5.38 4.73 -14.86
N GLU A 156 4.47 5.60 -14.45
CA GLU A 156 3.04 5.31 -14.49
C GLU A 156 2.57 5.36 -15.96
N LEU A 157 2.05 4.23 -16.45
CA LEU A 157 1.45 4.12 -17.78
C LEU A 157 -0.02 4.50 -17.75
N GLY A 158 -0.69 4.20 -16.64
CA GLY A 158 -2.08 4.56 -16.43
C GLY A 158 -2.52 4.24 -15.00
N SER A 159 -3.60 4.88 -14.60
CA SER A 159 -4.19 4.70 -13.27
C SER A 159 -5.71 4.80 -13.32
N THR A 160 -6.37 4.53 -12.20
CA THR A 160 -7.81 4.78 -12.12
C THR A 160 -8.10 6.27 -12.14
N VAL A 161 -9.11 6.67 -12.89
CA VAL A 161 -9.58 8.06 -12.96
C VAL A 161 -10.61 8.41 -11.86
N ASP A 162 -11.04 7.41 -11.10
CA ASP A 162 -12.01 7.55 -10.01
C ASP A 162 -11.67 6.63 -8.82
N ASP A 163 -12.58 5.77 -8.38
CA ASP A 163 -12.32 4.85 -7.27
C ASP A 163 -11.21 3.84 -7.64
N ALA A 164 -10.35 3.49 -6.70
CA ALA A 164 -9.50 2.31 -6.84
C ALA A 164 -10.36 1.03 -6.86
N ALA A 165 -9.85 -0.06 -7.43
CA ALA A 165 -10.61 -1.30 -7.51
C ALA A 165 -11.00 -1.83 -6.12
N GLY A 166 -10.08 -1.86 -5.16
CA GLY A 166 -10.38 -2.28 -3.79
C GLY A 166 -11.37 -1.33 -3.09
N GLU A 167 -11.25 -0.03 -3.30
CA GLU A 167 -12.22 0.95 -2.80
C GLU A 167 -13.62 0.70 -3.38
N ALA A 168 -13.72 0.34 -4.66
CA ALA A 168 -15.00 -0.03 -5.27
C ALA A 168 -15.58 -1.29 -4.62
N TYR A 169 -14.74 -2.31 -4.33
CA TYR A 169 -15.14 -3.50 -3.59
C TYR A 169 -15.71 -3.16 -2.20
N ASP A 170 -15.03 -2.33 -1.43
CA ASP A 170 -15.47 -1.91 -0.09
C ASP A 170 -16.79 -1.14 -0.15
N LYS A 171 -16.93 -0.22 -1.11
CA LYS A 171 -18.17 0.55 -1.30
C LYS A 171 -19.34 -0.34 -1.70
N ILE A 172 -19.13 -1.32 -2.59
CA ILE A 172 -20.16 -2.27 -3.01
C ILE A 172 -20.52 -3.20 -1.83
N ALA A 173 -19.54 -3.74 -1.13
CA ALA A 173 -19.78 -4.59 0.04
C ALA A 173 -20.62 -3.87 1.10
N ARG A 174 -20.29 -2.59 1.39
CA ARG A 174 -21.08 -1.76 2.29
C ARG A 174 -22.53 -1.57 1.81
N LEU A 175 -22.74 -1.35 0.51
CA LEU A 175 -24.09 -1.25 -0.07
C LEU A 175 -24.89 -2.55 0.07
N LEU A 176 -24.19 -3.69 0.09
CA LEU A 176 -24.79 -5.04 0.28
C LEU A 176 -24.92 -5.41 1.77
N GLY A 177 -24.45 -4.58 2.70
CA GLY A 177 -24.49 -4.88 4.14
C GLY A 177 -23.47 -5.92 4.60
N LEU A 178 -22.38 -6.13 3.84
CA LEU A 178 -21.37 -7.17 4.11
C LEU A 178 -20.25 -6.72 5.07
N GLY A 179 -20.24 -5.46 5.51
CA GLY A 179 -19.24 -4.93 6.43
C GLY A 179 -18.02 -4.33 5.75
N TYR A 180 -16.95 -4.13 6.57
CA TYR A 180 -15.66 -3.56 6.14
C TYR A 180 -14.51 -4.25 6.89
N PRO A 181 -13.37 -4.55 6.25
CA PRO A 181 -13.08 -4.48 4.79
C PRO A 181 -13.96 -5.45 3.99
N GLY A 182 -14.46 -5.00 2.84
CA GLY A 182 -15.45 -5.74 2.07
C GLY A 182 -14.89 -6.64 0.96
N GLY A 183 -13.65 -6.42 0.55
CA GLY A 183 -13.07 -7.07 -0.64
C GLY A 183 -13.15 -8.59 -0.59
N LYS A 184 -12.58 -9.21 0.47
CA LYS A 184 -12.59 -10.68 0.62
C LYS A 184 -14.00 -11.26 0.75
N VAL A 185 -14.86 -10.63 1.55
CA VAL A 185 -16.22 -11.13 1.78
C VAL A 185 -17.04 -11.08 0.50
N LEU A 186 -16.89 -10.02 -0.29
CA LEU A 186 -17.56 -9.88 -1.58
C LEU A 186 -17.04 -10.90 -2.61
N ASP A 187 -15.71 -11.13 -2.66
CA ASP A 187 -15.14 -12.14 -3.55
C ASP A 187 -15.61 -13.56 -3.20
N ASP A 188 -15.61 -13.91 -1.90
CA ASP A 188 -16.10 -15.21 -1.45
C ASP A 188 -17.59 -15.42 -1.80
N LEU A 189 -18.42 -14.39 -1.64
CA LEU A 189 -19.83 -14.42 -2.02
C LEU A 189 -20.00 -14.57 -3.54
N ALA A 190 -19.20 -13.86 -4.33
CA ALA A 190 -19.27 -13.90 -5.78
C ALA A 190 -18.98 -15.28 -6.37
N ARG A 191 -18.21 -16.13 -5.67
CA ARG A 191 -17.91 -17.50 -6.13
C ARG A 191 -19.14 -18.40 -6.26
N THR A 192 -20.20 -18.07 -5.53
CA THR A 192 -21.48 -18.81 -5.56
C THR A 192 -22.52 -18.16 -6.46
N GLY A 193 -22.20 -16.99 -7.04
CA GLY A 193 -23.09 -16.24 -7.91
C GLY A 193 -23.09 -16.72 -9.36
N ASP A 194 -24.12 -16.32 -10.09
CA ASP A 194 -24.17 -16.46 -11.54
C ASP A 194 -23.52 -15.23 -12.20
N ARG A 195 -22.43 -15.47 -12.92
CA ARG A 195 -21.64 -14.41 -13.58
C ARG A 195 -22.40 -13.69 -14.71
N ASP A 196 -23.39 -14.33 -15.27
CA ASP A 196 -24.14 -13.85 -16.43
C ASP A 196 -25.53 -13.29 -16.04
N ALA A 197 -25.87 -13.31 -14.73
CA ALA A 197 -27.18 -12.85 -14.25
C ALA A 197 -27.41 -11.35 -14.53
N ILE A 198 -26.36 -10.53 -14.52
CA ILE A 198 -26.44 -9.07 -14.75
C ILE A 198 -25.29 -8.65 -15.65
N ALA A 199 -25.62 -7.99 -16.76
CA ALA A 199 -24.63 -7.38 -17.66
C ALA A 199 -24.15 -6.03 -17.10
N PHE A 200 -23.14 -6.02 -16.26
CA PHE A 200 -22.54 -4.78 -15.74
C PHE A 200 -21.78 -4.02 -16.83
N PRO A 201 -21.83 -2.68 -16.81
CA PRO A 201 -21.07 -1.87 -17.73
C PRO A 201 -19.56 -2.00 -17.46
N ARG A 202 -18.76 -1.93 -18.51
CA ARG A 202 -17.31 -1.84 -18.41
C ARG A 202 -16.87 -0.39 -18.60
N GLY A 203 -16.10 0.13 -17.66
CA GLY A 203 -15.49 1.45 -17.78
C GLY A 203 -14.38 1.48 -18.85
N MET A 204 -14.06 2.68 -19.33
CA MET A 204 -12.93 2.97 -20.24
C MET A 204 -12.90 2.10 -21.51
N THR A 205 -14.07 1.94 -22.17
CA THR A 205 -14.19 1.16 -23.42
C THR A 205 -14.48 2.03 -24.64
N GLY A 206 -14.56 3.35 -24.47
CA GLY A 206 -14.83 4.28 -25.55
C GLY A 206 -13.61 4.57 -26.43
N PRO A 207 -13.79 4.93 -27.71
CA PRO A 207 -12.67 5.17 -28.63
C PRO A 207 -11.82 6.41 -28.31
N ARG A 208 -12.25 7.23 -27.33
CA ARG A 208 -11.53 8.42 -26.85
C ARG A 208 -10.97 8.25 -25.45
N ASP A 209 -11.22 7.11 -24.81
CA ASP A 209 -10.70 6.82 -23.48
C ASP A 209 -9.22 6.46 -23.57
N ASP A 210 -8.45 6.76 -22.52
CA ASP A 210 -7.08 6.32 -22.42
C ASP A 210 -7.04 4.79 -22.29
N PRO A 211 -6.30 4.07 -23.16
CA PRO A 211 -6.28 2.62 -23.17
C PRO A 211 -5.63 1.99 -21.93
N TYR A 212 -4.93 2.76 -21.13
CA TYR A 212 -4.25 2.32 -19.90
C TYR A 212 -4.95 2.81 -18.62
N ALA A 213 -5.99 3.63 -18.74
CA ALA A 213 -6.73 4.10 -17.58
C ALA A 213 -7.80 3.09 -17.13
N PHE A 214 -8.20 3.19 -15.87
CA PHE A 214 -9.24 2.38 -15.26
C PHE A 214 -10.36 3.27 -14.71
N SER A 215 -11.58 2.72 -14.57
CA SER A 215 -12.71 3.38 -13.90
C SER A 215 -13.59 2.33 -13.25
N PHE A 216 -13.88 2.51 -11.96
CA PHE A 216 -14.68 1.56 -11.16
C PHE A 216 -15.91 2.19 -10.52
N SER A 217 -16.00 3.54 -10.47
CA SER A 217 -17.14 4.23 -9.84
C SER A 217 -18.46 3.96 -10.53
N GLY A 218 -18.45 3.67 -11.83
CA GLY A 218 -19.63 3.32 -12.61
C GLY A 218 -20.36 2.09 -12.08
N LEU A 219 -19.62 1.09 -11.61
CA LEU A 219 -20.17 -0.16 -11.08
C LEU A 219 -21.10 0.05 -9.88
N LYS A 220 -20.75 0.97 -8.96
CA LYS A 220 -21.60 1.28 -7.80
C LYS A 220 -22.81 2.11 -8.15
N THR A 221 -22.73 2.89 -9.24
CA THR A 221 -23.79 3.83 -9.65
C THR A 221 -24.86 3.14 -10.48
N ASP A 222 -24.49 2.18 -11.30
CA ASP A 222 -25.40 1.43 -12.17
C ASP A 222 -26.41 0.59 -11.40
N ARG A 223 -26.08 0.20 -10.15
CA ARG A 223 -27.02 -0.45 -9.24
C ARG A 223 -28.31 0.35 -9.00
N LYS A 224 -28.29 1.69 -9.16
CA LYS A 224 -29.51 2.50 -9.02
C LYS A 224 -30.52 2.28 -10.12
N SER A 225 -30.12 1.68 -11.24
CA SER A 225 -31.00 1.36 -12.38
C SER A 225 -31.63 -0.04 -12.30
N VAL A 226 -31.30 -0.85 -11.30
CA VAL A 226 -31.74 -2.26 -11.17
C VAL A 226 -32.68 -2.47 -9.97
N VAL A 227 -33.07 -1.39 -9.27
CA VAL A 227 -34.06 -1.42 -8.17
C VAL A 227 -35.30 -0.65 -8.55
#